data_8560d4049c71b6ea0f0b3d6b18b2a239
#
_entry.id   8560d4049c71b6ea0f0b3d6b18b2a239
#
_cell.length_a   1.000
_cell.length_b   1.000
_cell.length_c   1.000
_cell.angle_alpha   90.00
_cell.angle_beta   90.00
_cell.angle_gamma   90.00
#
_symmetry.space_group_name_H-M   'P 1'
#
loop_
_entity.id
_entity.type
_entity.pdbx_description
1 polymer ?
#
loop_
_entity_poly.entity_id
_entity_poly.type
_entity_poly.pdbx_seq_one_letter_code
_entity_poly.pdbx_strand_id
1 'polypeptide(L)'
;MPRHIEIYIDDVPLSSVGPFIVQEVHEDPPAIELTEGERPGRSGLLLLSAKRQTLKVAVEIAIREVYDLAVRAAHRETLTAWAHGLLNGQNGGKTLRMSNHPDRHLTVACTADPALGPVRDFTAVARAEFTAYQVPFWESNLPAGWTMTGVSGSSSPIIPGTARTPVLLTVTPSGGTLTTFTATLNGDFVALTGLSVPAGSSLTFARDPLDNLLITAAGASVLSRRTQDSADDLVAAPGLNNLSFSANTACEVQARVFARWR
;
A
#
# COMPACT_ATOMS: atom_id res chain seq x y z
N MET A 1 16.75 -24.59 -14.02
CA MET A 1 17.05 -24.48 -12.59
C MET A 1 15.88 -23.73 -11.94
N PRO A 2 15.29 -24.22 -10.87
CA PRO A 2 14.30 -23.43 -10.15
C PRO A 2 14.99 -22.15 -9.68
N ARG A 3 14.43 -20.98 -10.02
CA ARG A 3 14.93 -19.71 -9.51
C ARG A 3 14.58 -19.68 -8.03
N HIS A 4 15.58 -19.69 -7.16
CA HIS A 4 15.37 -19.46 -5.74
C HIS A 4 14.73 -18.06 -5.59
N ILE A 5 13.60 -18.02 -4.87
CA ILE A 5 12.99 -16.73 -4.51
C ILE A 5 13.84 -16.15 -3.39
N GLU A 6 14.29 -14.92 -3.55
CA GLU A 6 14.89 -14.13 -2.48
C GLU A 6 13.83 -13.22 -1.86
N ILE A 7 13.83 -13.09 -0.55
CA ILE A 7 12.92 -12.22 0.20
C ILE A 7 13.71 -11.14 0.92
N TYR A 8 13.17 -9.94 0.89
CA TYR A 8 13.76 -8.76 1.50
C TYR A 8 12.79 -8.21 2.54
N ILE A 9 13.30 -7.90 3.73
CA ILE A 9 12.62 -7.09 4.73
C ILE A 9 13.38 -5.79 4.90
N ASP A 10 12.72 -4.65 4.62
CA ASP A 10 13.32 -3.32 4.61
C ASP A 10 14.63 -3.26 3.82
N ASP A 11 14.61 -3.82 2.59
CA ASP A 11 15.73 -3.94 1.67
C ASP A 11 16.88 -4.87 2.10
N VAL A 12 16.80 -5.54 3.24
CA VAL A 12 17.77 -6.55 3.68
C VAL A 12 17.39 -7.91 3.13
N PRO A 13 18.19 -8.50 2.20
CA PRO A 13 17.92 -9.83 1.69
C PRO A 13 18.15 -10.89 2.76
N LEU A 14 17.29 -11.91 2.80
CA LEU A 14 17.40 -13.01 3.74
C LEU A 14 18.75 -13.73 3.65
N SER A 15 19.24 -13.92 2.42
CA SER A 15 20.52 -14.60 2.18
C SER A 15 21.75 -13.85 2.71
N SER A 16 21.63 -12.54 2.99
CA SER A 16 22.75 -11.75 3.51
C SER A 16 22.94 -11.88 5.03
N VAL A 17 21.93 -12.38 5.74
CA VAL A 17 21.96 -12.40 7.21
C VAL A 17 22.35 -13.76 7.81
N GLY A 18 22.43 -14.79 6.99
CA GLY A 18 22.86 -16.11 7.45
C GLY A 18 22.67 -17.20 6.39
N PRO A 19 22.92 -18.46 6.73
CA PRO A 19 22.79 -19.60 5.83
C PRO A 19 21.31 -19.98 5.61
N PHE A 20 20.50 -18.99 5.23
CA PHE A 20 19.05 -19.08 5.08
C PHE A 20 18.67 -19.18 3.60
N ILE A 21 17.72 -20.06 3.29
CA ILE A 21 17.22 -20.27 1.93
C ILE A 21 15.71 -20.36 1.98
N VAL A 22 15.03 -19.55 1.18
CA VAL A 22 13.58 -19.66 1.01
C VAL A 22 13.26 -20.97 0.31
N GLN A 23 12.44 -21.80 0.93
CA GLN A 23 11.93 -23.05 0.35
C GLN A 23 10.60 -22.83 -0.35
N GLU A 24 9.68 -22.17 0.35
CA GLU A 24 8.33 -21.96 -0.13
C GLU A 24 7.77 -20.63 0.39
N VAL A 25 6.90 -20.02 -0.40
CA VAL A 25 6.15 -18.83 -0.03
C VAL A 25 4.68 -19.13 -0.26
N HIS A 26 3.88 -18.97 0.79
CA HIS A 26 2.43 -19.13 0.75
C HIS A 26 1.79 -17.76 0.92
N GLU A 27 1.02 -17.35 -0.06
CA GLU A 27 0.21 -16.14 0.00
C GLU A 27 -1.25 -16.54 0.22
N ASP A 28 -1.79 -16.23 1.39
CA ASP A 28 -3.22 -16.42 1.66
C ASP A 28 -3.97 -15.18 1.17
N PRO A 29 -4.79 -15.28 0.11
CA PRO A 29 -5.55 -14.16 -0.37
C PRO A 29 -6.47 -13.63 0.74
N PRO A 30 -6.62 -12.30 0.87
CA PRO A 30 -7.44 -11.73 1.93
C PRO A 30 -8.90 -12.17 1.78
N ALA A 31 -9.46 -12.72 2.84
CA ALA A 31 -10.88 -13.07 2.91
C ALA A 31 -11.73 -11.82 2.68
N ILE A 32 -12.91 -12.01 2.12
CA ILE A 32 -13.91 -10.95 1.94
C ILE A 32 -14.95 -11.11 3.04
N GLU A 33 -15.01 -10.13 3.93
CA GLU A 33 -16.07 -10.04 4.92
C GLU A 33 -17.27 -9.32 4.31
N LEU A 34 -18.43 -10.00 4.29
CA LEU A 34 -19.67 -9.47 3.77
C LEU A 34 -20.56 -9.05 4.95
N THR A 35 -21.02 -7.81 4.93
CA THR A 35 -22.06 -7.36 5.85
C THR A 35 -23.40 -7.39 5.12
N GLU A 36 -24.33 -8.18 5.62
CA GLU A 36 -25.64 -8.40 5.04
C GLU A 36 -26.73 -7.82 5.93
N GLY A 37 -27.79 -7.33 5.32
CA GLY A 37 -28.97 -6.80 6.00
C GLY A 37 -30.25 -7.48 5.51
N GLU A 38 -31.23 -7.61 6.39
CA GLU A 38 -32.53 -8.12 6.01
C GLU A 38 -33.36 -7.06 5.23
N ARG A 39 -34.16 -7.52 4.26
CA ARG A 39 -35.14 -6.71 3.56
C ARG A 39 -36.53 -7.02 4.11
N PRO A 40 -37.15 -6.13 4.89
CA PRO A 40 -38.53 -6.37 5.36
C PRO A 40 -39.49 -6.57 4.20
N GLY A 41 -40.24 -7.66 4.22
CA GLY A 41 -41.26 -7.98 3.22
C GLY A 41 -40.77 -8.46 1.87
N ARG A 42 -39.48 -8.79 1.72
CA ARG A 42 -38.91 -9.39 0.51
C ARG A 42 -37.98 -10.55 0.85
N SER A 43 -37.98 -11.58 -0.01
CA SER A 43 -37.02 -12.67 0.11
C SER A 43 -35.62 -12.22 -0.34
N GLY A 44 -34.56 -12.73 0.35
CA GLY A 44 -33.17 -12.45 0.10
C GLY A 44 -32.58 -11.40 1.03
N LEU A 45 -31.22 -11.38 1.09
CA LEU A 45 -30.46 -10.46 1.91
C LEU A 45 -29.95 -9.29 1.06
N LEU A 46 -29.78 -8.14 1.69
CA LEU A 46 -29.17 -6.97 1.08
C LEU A 46 -27.70 -6.96 1.45
N LEU A 47 -26.81 -6.96 0.46
CA LEU A 47 -25.39 -6.74 0.69
C LEU A 47 -25.18 -5.26 1.05
N LEU A 48 -24.78 -4.98 2.29
CA LEU A 48 -24.54 -3.65 2.82
C LEU A 48 -23.10 -3.21 2.58
N SER A 49 -22.13 -4.11 2.81
CA SER A 49 -20.74 -3.84 2.55
C SER A 49 -19.96 -5.13 2.26
N ALA A 50 -18.84 -4.97 1.57
CA ALA A 50 -17.85 -6.02 1.34
C ALA A 50 -16.46 -5.46 1.67
N LYS A 51 -15.85 -5.94 2.75
CA LYS A 51 -14.52 -5.50 3.21
C LYS A 51 -13.51 -6.62 3.05
N ARG A 52 -12.35 -6.31 2.49
CA ARG A 52 -11.22 -7.24 2.49
C ARG A 52 -10.53 -7.23 3.85
N GLN A 53 -10.22 -8.43 4.33
CA GLN A 53 -9.43 -8.62 5.52
C GLN A 53 -7.92 -8.49 5.20
N THR A 54 -7.07 -8.82 6.17
CA THR A 54 -5.62 -8.79 6.05
C THR A 54 -5.11 -9.80 5.02
N LEU A 55 -4.04 -9.43 4.31
CA LEU A 55 -3.26 -10.36 3.47
C LEU A 55 -2.17 -10.99 4.34
N LYS A 56 -2.06 -12.31 4.28
CA LYS A 56 -1.02 -13.05 5.00
C LYS A 56 -0.03 -13.66 4.02
N VAL A 57 1.25 -13.58 4.37
CA VAL A 57 2.35 -14.21 3.65
C VAL A 57 3.14 -15.05 4.62
N ALA A 58 3.16 -16.36 4.41
CA ALA A 58 3.98 -17.28 5.17
C ALA A 58 5.18 -17.72 4.32
N VAL A 59 6.36 -17.72 4.95
CA VAL A 59 7.62 -18.06 4.31
C VAL A 59 8.25 -19.23 5.04
N GLU A 60 8.48 -20.33 4.33
CA GLU A 60 9.25 -21.45 4.81
C GLU A 60 10.73 -21.27 4.44
N ILE A 61 11.58 -21.33 5.45
CA ILE A 61 13.00 -21.01 5.38
C ILE A 61 13.80 -22.23 5.82
N ALA A 62 14.60 -22.77 4.91
CA ALA A 62 15.62 -23.76 5.28
C ALA A 62 16.82 -23.03 5.91
N ILE A 63 17.25 -23.53 7.05
CA ILE A 63 18.40 -23.04 7.78
C ILE A 63 19.45 -24.14 7.75
N ARG A 64 20.57 -23.86 7.12
CA ARG A 64 21.71 -24.77 7.03
C ARG A 64 22.67 -24.53 8.20
N GLU A 65 23.65 -25.44 8.35
CA GLU A 65 24.73 -25.28 9.32
C GLU A 65 24.26 -25.23 10.79
N VAL A 66 23.25 -26.02 11.14
CA VAL A 66 22.76 -26.14 12.52
C VAL A 66 23.50 -27.27 13.21
N TYR A 67 24.69 -27.00 13.76
CA TYR A 67 25.58 -28.03 14.32
C TYR A 67 25.28 -28.34 15.78
N ASP A 68 24.86 -27.35 16.57
CA ASP A 68 24.57 -27.49 17.97
C ASP A 68 23.47 -26.53 18.46
N LEU A 69 23.16 -26.57 19.76
CA LEU A 69 22.12 -25.73 20.37
C LEU A 69 22.46 -24.23 20.35
N ALA A 70 23.73 -23.87 20.46
CA ALA A 70 24.16 -22.48 20.49
C ALA A 70 24.03 -21.87 19.08
N VAL A 71 24.49 -22.56 18.04
CA VAL A 71 24.30 -22.18 16.65
C VAL A 71 22.83 -22.07 16.28
N ARG A 72 22.00 -23.02 16.76
CA ARG A 72 20.55 -22.98 16.59
C ARG A 72 19.92 -21.72 17.21
N ALA A 73 20.34 -21.36 18.42
CA ALA A 73 19.85 -20.17 19.11
C ALA A 73 20.25 -18.89 18.35
N ALA A 74 21.52 -18.78 17.92
CA ALA A 74 22.03 -17.64 17.15
C ALA A 74 21.28 -17.47 15.82
N HIS A 75 21.04 -18.54 15.08
CA HIS A 75 20.27 -18.49 13.83
C HIS A 75 18.82 -18.03 14.08
N ARG A 76 18.18 -18.50 15.15
CA ARG A 76 16.83 -18.05 15.51
C ARG A 76 16.80 -16.56 15.83
N GLU A 77 17.74 -16.07 16.64
CA GLU A 77 17.84 -14.64 16.99
C GLU A 77 18.03 -13.78 15.75
N THR A 78 18.96 -14.18 14.88
CA THR A 78 19.23 -13.46 13.62
C THR A 78 18.00 -13.43 12.72
N LEU A 79 17.32 -14.56 12.57
CA LEU A 79 16.12 -14.66 11.73
C LEU A 79 14.96 -13.85 12.31
N THR A 80 14.80 -13.84 13.64
CA THR A 80 13.81 -13.02 14.33
C THR A 80 14.11 -11.54 14.13
N ALA A 81 15.38 -11.11 14.33
CA ALA A 81 15.78 -9.73 14.10
C ALA A 81 15.52 -9.28 12.65
N TRP A 82 15.82 -10.14 11.68
CA TRP A 82 15.52 -9.88 10.27
C TRP A 82 14.00 -9.77 10.02
N ALA A 83 13.21 -10.74 10.48
CA ALA A 83 11.77 -10.77 10.24
C ALA A 83 11.05 -9.55 10.85
N HIS A 84 11.54 -9.05 11.98
CA HIS A 84 11.05 -7.81 12.60
C HIS A 84 11.69 -6.54 12.03
N GLY A 85 12.60 -6.64 11.04
CA GLY A 85 13.30 -5.52 10.41
C GLY A 85 14.18 -4.72 11.37
N LEU A 86 14.70 -5.36 12.43
CA LEU A 86 15.54 -4.69 13.42
C LEU A 86 16.97 -4.46 12.91
N LEU A 87 17.37 -5.13 11.82
CA LEU A 87 18.73 -5.05 11.28
C LEU A 87 19.05 -3.69 10.65
N ASN A 88 18.05 -2.92 10.23
CA ASN A 88 18.22 -1.58 9.68
C ASN A 88 17.94 -0.45 10.69
N GLY A 89 17.68 -0.77 11.96
CA GLY A 89 17.43 0.22 13.00
C GLY A 89 16.15 1.06 12.79
N GLN A 90 15.26 0.64 11.90
CA GLN A 90 14.01 1.33 11.62
C GLN A 90 12.90 0.78 12.51
N ASN A 91 12.28 1.67 13.28
CA ASN A 91 11.04 1.38 13.98
C ASN A 91 9.87 1.83 13.12
N GLY A 92 9.16 0.91 12.47
CA GLY A 92 8.01 1.26 11.63
C GLY A 92 7.53 0.11 10.78
N GLY A 93 6.48 0.34 9.99
CA GLY A 93 5.94 -0.64 9.05
C GLY A 93 7.04 -1.20 8.15
N LYS A 94 7.05 -2.51 8.01
CA LYS A 94 8.10 -3.23 7.30
C LYS A 94 7.69 -3.42 5.86
N THR A 95 8.62 -3.21 4.94
CA THR A 95 8.40 -3.52 3.54
C THR A 95 8.92 -4.91 3.24
N LEU A 96 8.01 -5.79 2.81
CA LEU A 96 8.35 -7.12 2.28
C LEU A 96 8.42 -7.03 0.76
N ARG A 97 9.51 -7.48 0.18
CA ARG A 97 9.69 -7.61 -1.27
C ARG A 97 10.16 -9.02 -1.62
N MET A 98 9.87 -9.44 -2.86
CA MET A 98 10.28 -10.74 -3.38
C MET A 98 10.99 -10.58 -4.72
N SER A 99 12.01 -11.37 -4.98
CA SER A 99 12.80 -11.30 -6.23
C SER A 99 12.03 -11.70 -7.49
N ASN A 100 10.93 -12.45 -7.35
CA ASN A 100 10.03 -12.79 -8.46
C ASN A 100 9.07 -11.64 -8.85
N HIS A 101 8.88 -10.65 -7.95
CA HIS A 101 8.11 -9.43 -8.16
C HIS A 101 8.89 -8.21 -7.67
N PRO A 102 10.02 -7.86 -8.34
CA PRO A 102 10.93 -6.82 -7.85
C PRO A 102 10.36 -5.40 -7.93
N ASP A 103 9.27 -5.23 -8.68
CA ASP A 103 8.55 -3.97 -8.90
C ASP A 103 7.55 -3.64 -7.80
N ARG A 104 7.37 -4.53 -6.81
CA ARG A 104 6.30 -4.44 -5.80
C ARG A 104 6.82 -4.65 -4.40
N HIS A 105 6.08 -4.09 -3.46
CA HIS A 105 6.26 -4.34 -2.03
C HIS A 105 4.92 -4.52 -1.33
N LEU A 106 4.99 -5.08 -0.14
CA LEU A 106 3.86 -5.22 0.78
C LEU A 106 4.27 -4.62 2.13
N THR A 107 3.46 -3.73 2.68
CA THR A 107 3.70 -3.23 4.05
C THR A 107 3.14 -4.23 5.05
N VAL A 108 4.03 -4.83 5.86
CA VAL A 108 3.71 -5.96 6.72
C VAL A 108 4.19 -5.76 8.16
N ALA A 109 3.61 -6.54 9.05
CA ALA A 109 4.19 -6.82 10.36
C ALA A 109 4.48 -8.34 10.46
N CYS A 110 5.60 -8.70 11.08
CA CYS A 110 5.85 -10.07 11.47
C CYS A 110 4.90 -10.43 12.63
N THR A 111 4.05 -11.43 12.42
CA THR A 111 2.99 -11.79 13.40
C THR A 111 3.29 -13.01 14.22
N ALA A 112 4.32 -13.74 13.84
CA ALA A 112 4.83 -14.86 14.60
C ALA A 112 6.35 -14.92 14.47
N ASP A 113 7.05 -14.99 15.59
CA ASP A 113 8.50 -15.19 15.60
C ASP A 113 8.84 -16.50 14.91
N PRO A 114 9.87 -16.51 14.05
CA PRO A 114 10.28 -17.73 13.36
C PRO A 114 10.64 -18.84 14.35
N ALA A 115 9.82 -19.89 14.36
CA ALA A 115 10.06 -21.07 15.18
C ALA A 115 10.85 -22.10 14.37
N LEU A 116 12.01 -22.53 14.90
CA LEU A 116 12.83 -23.57 14.30
C LEU A 116 12.23 -24.95 14.57
N GLY A 117 11.93 -25.66 13.52
CA GLY A 117 11.53 -27.07 13.54
C GLY A 117 12.67 -28.00 13.99
N PRO A 118 12.46 -29.31 13.97
CA PRO A 118 13.48 -30.28 14.32
C PRO A 118 14.67 -30.23 13.35
N VAL A 119 15.87 -30.40 13.88
CA VAL A 119 17.09 -30.45 13.05
C VAL A 119 17.24 -31.85 12.46
N ARG A 120 17.47 -31.91 11.14
CA ARG A 120 17.81 -33.13 10.39
C ARG A 120 18.98 -32.82 9.48
N ASP A 121 20.01 -33.66 9.53
CA ASP A 121 21.22 -33.53 8.70
C ASP A 121 21.79 -32.08 8.68
N PHE A 122 21.96 -31.50 9.88
CA PHE A 122 22.42 -30.12 10.11
C PHE A 122 21.54 -29.04 9.45
N THR A 123 20.30 -29.37 9.12
CA THR A 123 19.33 -28.45 8.54
C THR A 123 18.08 -28.38 9.40
N ALA A 124 17.55 -27.19 9.59
CA ALA A 124 16.25 -26.97 10.20
C ALA A 124 15.35 -26.18 9.25
N VAL A 125 14.05 -26.25 9.45
CA VAL A 125 13.09 -25.42 8.73
C VAL A 125 12.45 -24.48 9.74
N ALA A 126 12.37 -23.21 9.39
CA ALA A 126 11.62 -22.19 10.13
C ALA A 126 10.47 -21.68 9.28
N ARG A 127 9.41 -21.22 9.91
CA ARG A 127 8.29 -20.52 9.27
C ARG A 127 8.17 -19.12 9.87
N ALA A 128 8.24 -18.11 9.01
CA ALA A 128 7.95 -16.72 9.35
C ALA A 128 6.59 -16.34 8.77
N GLU A 129 5.77 -15.62 9.54
CA GLU A 129 4.46 -15.15 9.08
C GLU A 129 4.40 -13.63 9.12
N PHE A 130 4.00 -13.07 8.00
CA PHE A 130 3.84 -11.64 7.79
C PHE A 130 2.39 -11.32 7.49
N THR A 131 1.87 -10.25 8.08
CA THR A 131 0.50 -9.82 7.86
C THR A 131 0.48 -8.35 7.43
N ALA A 132 -0.18 -8.07 6.30
CA ALA A 132 -0.51 -6.73 5.88
C ALA A 132 -1.89 -6.34 6.42
N TYR A 133 -1.91 -5.40 7.36
CA TYR A 133 -3.13 -5.00 8.06
C TYR A 133 -3.85 -3.83 7.41
N GLN A 134 -3.09 -2.80 7.03
CA GLN A 134 -3.64 -1.51 6.60
C GLN A 134 -3.97 -1.52 5.11
N VAL A 135 -3.01 -1.97 4.30
CA VAL A 135 -3.13 -2.07 2.84
C VAL A 135 -2.89 -3.53 2.45
N PRO A 136 -3.96 -4.35 2.34
CA PRO A 136 -3.82 -5.78 2.04
C PRO A 136 -3.61 -6.02 0.53
N PHE A 137 -2.70 -5.28 -0.07
CA PHE A 137 -2.36 -5.33 -1.50
C PHE A 137 -0.87 -5.13 -1.70
N TRP A 138 -0.32 -5.84 -2.67
CA TRP A 138 0.99 -5.51 -3.22
C TRP A 138 0.92 -4.14 -3.90
N GLU A 139 1.81 -3.24 -3.57
CA GLU A 139 1.89 -1.90 -4.15
C GLU A 139 3.15 -1.75 -5.01
N SER A 140 3.07 -0.97 -6.10
CA SER A 140 4.24 -0.66 -6.93
C SER A 140 5.28 0.13 -6.13
N ASN A 141 6.56 -0.16 -6.34
CA ASN A 141 7.65 0.59 -5.71
C ASN A 141 7.74 2.02 -6.23
N LEU A 142 7.31 2.24 -7.47
CA LEU A 142 7.31 3.55 -8.12
C LEU A 142 5.90 3.94 -8.52
N PRO A 143 5.49 5.18 -8.26
CA PRO A 143 4.20 5.67 -8.72
C PRO A 143 4.22 5.92 -10.22
N ALA A 144 3.11 5.62 -10.88
CA ALA A 144 2.78 6.23 -12.17
C ALA A 144 2.31 7.66 -11.93
N GLY A 145 2.76 8.60 -12.77
CA GLY A 145 2.48 10.02 -12.58
C GLY A 145 2.06 10.72 -13.87
N TRP A 146 1.19 11.74 -13.74
CA TRP A 146 0.72 12.61 -14.82
C TRP A 146 0.67 14.05 -14.33
N THR A 147 0.94 14.98 -15.24
CA THR A 147 0.85 16.42 -14.94
C THR A 147 -0.18 17.07 -15.86
N MET A 148 -1.04 17.89 -15.28
CA MET A 148 -2.02 18.70 -15.96
C MET A 148 -1.83 20.15 -15.54
N THR A 149 -2.08 21.11 -16.44
CA THR A 149 -1.89 22.55 -16.19
C THR A 149 -3.07 23.36 -16.68
N GLY A 150 -3.33 24.51 -16.06
CA GLY A 150 -4.39 25.44 -16.42
C GLY A 150 -5.38 25.70 -15.30
N VAL A 151 -6.50 26.33 -15.62
CA VAL A 151 -7.67 26.49 -14.75
C VAL A 151 -8.54 25.23 -14.76
N SER A 152 -8.37 24.39 -15.76
CA SER A 152 -8.96 23.06 -15.89
C SER A 152 -8.06 22.20 -16.76
N GLY A 153 -8.13 20.88 -16.58
CA GLY A 153 -7.37 19.94 -17.36
C GLY A 153 -7.93 18.54 -17.22
N SER A 154 -7.57 17.68 -18.16
CA SER A 154 -7.96 16.26 -18.13
C SER A 154 -6.84 15.37 -18.63
N SER A 155 -6.84 14.12 -18.17
CA SER A 155 -5.94 13.06 -18.57
C SER A 155 -6.68 11.73 -18.53
N SER A 156 -6.27 10.79 -19.37
CA SER A 156 -6.85 9.44 -19.42
C SER A 156 -5.79 8.40 -19.08
N PRO A 157 -5.38 8.28 -17.80
CA PRO A 157 -4.34 7.37 -17.37
C PRO A 157 -4.79 5.91 -17.49
N ILE A 158 -3.85 5.04 -17.90
CA ILE A 158 -3.98 3.58 -17.80
C ILE A 158 -3.21 3.15 -16.55
N ILE A 159 -3.94 2.59 -15.58
CA ILE A 159 -3.39 2.17 -14.30
C ILE A 159 -3.19 0.67 -14.31
N PRO A 160 -1.95 0.19 -14.13
CA PRO A 160 -1.68 -1.23 -14.01
C PRO A 160 -2.21 -1.78 -12.68
N GLY A 161 -2.21 -3.12 -12.58
CA GLY A 161 -2.64 -3.79 -11.35
C GLY A 161 -3.94 -4.56 -11.51
N THR A 162 -4.44 -5.11 -10.40
CA THR A 162 -5.68 -5.90 -10.34
C THR A 162 -6.63 -5.41 -9.25
N ALA A 163 -6.24 -4.40 -8.48
CA ALA A 163 -7.03 -3.81 -7.42
C ALA A 163 -7.19 -2.30 -7.61
N ARG A 164 -8.25 -1.75 -7.03
CA ARG A 164 -8.46 -0.31 -6.99
C ARG A 164 -7.37 0.35 -6.15
N THR A 165 -6.97 1.55 -6.54
CA THR A 165 -5.91 2.29 -5.89
C THR A 165 -6.26 3.77 -5.74
N PRO A 166 -5.89 4.41 -4.62
CA PRO A 166 -6.13 5.83 -4.43
C PRO A 166 -5.28 6.69 -5.36
N VAL A 167 -5.86 7.81 -5.79
CA VAL A 167 -5.15 8.84 -6.55
C VAL A 167 -4.63 9.90 -5.59
N LEU A 168 -3.33 10.14 -5.64
CA LEU A 168 -2.65 11.19 -4.88
C LEU A 168 -2.51 12.40 -5.78
N LEU A 169 -2.83 13.61 -5.29
CA LEU A 169 -2.71 14.84 -6.05
C LEU A 169 -1.84 15.86 -5.32
N THR A 170 -1.01 16.55 -6.06
CA THR A 170 -0.34 17.78 -5.60
C THR A 170 -0.75 18.91 -6.56
N VAL A 171 -1.39 19.93 -6.02
CA VAL A 171 -1.92 21.06 -6.76
C VAL A 171 -1.14 22.32 -6.37
N THR A 172 -0.47 22.93 -7.33
CA THR A 172 0.31 24.15 -7.12
C THR A 172 -0.29 25.29 -7.91
N PRO A 173 -0.97 26.26 -7.28
CA PRO A 173 -1.48 27.44 -7.97
C PRO A 173 -0.34 28.29 -8.56
N SER A 174 -0.48 28.73 -9.79
CA SER A 174 0.48 29.61 -10.50
C SER A 174 -0.09 30.97 -10.85
N GLY A 175 -1.41 31.09 -11.01
CA GLY A 175 -2.07 32.30 -11.47
C GLY A 175 -2.61 33.22 -10.33
N GLY A 176 -2.57 32.77 -9.08
CA GLY A 176 -3.11 33.53 -7.93
C GLY A 176 -3.50 32.59 -6.78
N THR A 177 -4.27 33.13 -5.82
CA THR A 177 -4.73 32.33 -4.67
C THR A 177 -5.81 31.33 -5.11
N LEU A 178 -5.62 30.06 -4.79
CA LEU A 178 -6.60 29.01 -5.00
C LEU A 178 -7.66 29.07 -3.89
N THR A 179 -8.92 29.32 -4.28
CA THR A 179 -10.08 29.38 -3.38
C THR A 179 -11.06 28.24 -3.58
N THR A 180 -11.10 27.66 -4.80
CA THR A 180 -11.93 26.52 -5.13
C THR A 180 -11.14 25.55 -6.00
N PHE A 181 -11.31 24.26 -5.72
CA PHE A 181 -10.69 23.18 -6.49
C PHE A 181 -11.61 21.97 -6.54
N THR A 182 -11.75 21.37 -7.70
CA THR A 182 -12.50 20.12 -7.89
C THR A 182 -11.64 19.16 -8.68
N ALA A 183 -11.46 17.95 -8.17
CA ALA A 183 -10.90 16.82 -8.91
C ALA A 183 -12.00 15.80 -9.18
N THR A 184 -12.06 15.30 -10.40
CA THR A 184 -13.05 14.30 -10.83
C THR A 184 -12.34 13.08 -11.41
N LEU A 185 -12.72 11.89 -10.96
CA LEU A 185 -12.19 10.62 -11.43
C LEU A 185 -13.34 9.68 -11.78
N ASN A 186 -13.48 9.33 -13.07
CA ASN A 186 -14.52 8.42 -13.57
C ASN A 186 -15.97 8.83 -13.20
N GLY A 187 -16.21 10.11 -12.92
CA GLY A 187 -17.50 10.63 -12.49
C GLY A 187 -17.62 10.91 -10.99
N ASP A 188 -16.84 10.26 -10.16
CA ASP A 188 -16.72 10.60 -8.74
C ASP A 188 -15.87 11.87 -8.59
N PHE A 189 -16.24 12.78 -7.69
CA PHE A 189 -15.51 14.03 -7.52
C PHE A 189 -15.27 14.38 -6.04
N VAL A 190 -14.18 15.09 -5.80
CA VAL A 190 -13.90 15.79 -4.53
C VAL A 190 -13.79 17.27 -4.84
N ALA A 191 -14.70 18.06 -4.27
CA ALA A 191 -14.73 19.51 -4.41
C ALA A 191 -14.43 20.20 -3.09
N LEU A 192 -13.57 21.21 -3.14
CA LEU A 192 -13.13 22.02 -2.02
C LEU A 192 -13.50 23.48 -2.27
N THR A 193 -14.03 24.15 -1.24
CA THR A 193 -14.42 25.55 -1.30
C THR A 193 -13.90 26.32 -0.09
N GLY A 194 -13.76 27.64 -0.25
CA GLY A 194 -13.25 28.48 0.84
C GLY A 194 -11.80 28.19 1.21
N LEU A 195 -11.00 27.72 0.25
CA LEU A 195 -9.56 27.56 0.40
C LEU A 195 -8.87 28.92 0.43
N SER A 196 -7.61 28.95 0.90
CA SER A 196 -6.71 30.10 0.79
C SER A 196 -5.29 29.56 0.59
N VAL A 197 -5.01 29.06 -0.63
CA VAL A 197 -3.69 28.51 -0.99
C VAL A 197 -3.01 29.53 -1.92
N PRO A 198 -1.98 30.26 -1.45
CA PRO A 198 -1.25 31.22 -2.26
C PRO A 198 -0.55 30.58 -3.45
N ALA A 199 -0.27 31.37 -4.49
CA ALA A 199 0.56 30.92 -5.60
C ALA A 199 1.92 30.40 -5.09
N GLY A 200 2.37 29.28 -5.64
CA GLY A 200 3.61 28.59 -5.26
C GLY A 200 3.50 27.70 -4.00
N SER A 201 2.39 27.79 -3.23
CA SER A 201 2.09 26.86 -2.15
C SER A 201 1.37 25.61 -2.69
N SER A 202 1.32 24.51 -1.95
CA SER A 202 0.67 23.28 -2.39
C SER A 202 -0.59 22.93 -1.63
N LEU A 203 -1.61 22.45 -2.36
CA LEU A 203 -2.72 21.67 -1.85
C LEU A 203 -2.42 20.19 -2.17
N THR A 204 -2.45 19.33 -1.17
CA THR A 204 -2.05 17.94 -1.33
C THR A 204 -3.16 16.99 -0.92
N PHE A 205 -3.48 16.03 -1.78
CA PHE A 205 -4.31 14.87 -1.49
C PHE A 205 -3.36 13.70 -1.26
N ALA A 206 -3.31 13.22 -0.04
CA ALA A 206 -2.41 12.17 0.41
C ALA A 206 -3.18 11.07 1.16
N ARG A 207 -2.45 10.13 1.73
CA ARG A 207 -2.98 9.08 2.61
C ARG A 207 -2.35 9.17 3.99
N ASP A 208 -3.18 8.95 4.98
CA ASP A 208 -2.68 8.66 6.31
C ASP A 208 -2.19 7.20 6.40
N PRO A 209 -1.53 6.79 7.48
CA PRO A 209 -1.07 5.40 7.66
C PRO A 209 -2.20 4.35 7.64
N LEU A 210 -3.46 4.76 7.80
CA LEU A 210 -4.64 3.89 7.75
C LEU A 210 -5.31 3.85 6.36
N ASP A 211 -4.65 4.41 5.34
CA ASP A 211 -5.14 4.54 3.95
C ASP A 211 -6.37 5.46 3.80
N ASN A 212 -6.66 6.33 4.78
CA ASN A 212 -7.71 7.33 4.66
C ASN A 212 -7.24 8.55 3.86
N LEU A 213 -8.18 9.22 3.19
CA LEU A 213 -7.89 10.45 2.48
C LEU A 213 -7.48 11.57 3.45
N LEU A 214 -6.32 12.16 3.19
CA LEU A 214 -5.81 13.33 3.87
C LEU A 214 -5.67 14.48 2.87
N ILE A 215 -6.33 15.62 3.13
CA ILE A 215 -6.20 16.81 2.30
C ILE A 215 -5.56 17.93 3.13
N THR A 216 -4.42 18.41 2.68
CA THR A 216 -3.67 19.47 3.38
C THR A 216 -3.36 20.64 2.45
N ALA A 217 -3.38 21.86 3.00
CA ALA A 217 -2.88 23.06 2.35
C ALA A 217 -1.80 23.67 3.21
N ALA A 218 -0.60 23.86 2.67
CA ALA A 218 0.57 24.34 3.42
C ALA A 218 0.80 23.58 4.75
N GLY A 219 0.56 22.26 4.75
CA GLY A 219 0.72 21.38 5.91
C GLY A 219 -0.46 21.32 6.89
N ALA A 220 -1.47 22.21 6.76
CA ALA A 220 -2.66 22.19 7.59
C ALA A 220 -3.80 21.40 6.93
N SER A 221 -4.55 20.60 7.70
CA SER A 221 -5.72 19.88 7.18
C SER A 221 -6.81 20.83 6.72
N VAL A 222 -7.30 20.62 5.50
CA VAL A 222 -8.43 21.34 4.91
C VAL A 222 -9.59 20.41 4.55
N LEU A 223 -9.65 19.24 5.15
CA LEU A 223 -10.69 18.25 4.89
C LEU A 223 -12.11 18.80 5.17
N SER A 224 -12.24 19.70 6.15
CA SER A 224 -13.50 20.41 6.48
C SER A 224 -13.98 21.37 5.38
N ARG A 225 -13.16 21.67 4.39
CA ARG A 225 -13.51 22.50 3.22
C ARG A 225 -14.14 21.69 2.09
N ARG A 226 -14.24 20.38 2.24
CA ARG A 226 -14.92 19.47 1.29
C ARG A 226 -16.42 19.76 1.29
N THR A 227 -17.02 19.80 0.10
CA THR A 227 -18.47 19.95 -0.05
C THR A 227 -19.19 18.65 0.34
N GLN A 228 -20.45 18.75 0.75
CA GLN A 228 -21.25 17.59 1.20
C GLN A 228 -21.46 16.54 0.09
N ASP A 229 -21.54 17.00 -1.16
CA ASP A 229 -21.78 16.11 -2.31
C ASP A 229 -20.48 15.45 -2.82
N SER A 230 -19.33 15.76 -2.23
CA SER A 230 -18.06 15.15 -2.60
C SER A 230 -18.04 13.66 -2.24
N ALA A 231 -17.47 12.85 -3.14
CA ALA A 231 -17.11 11.47 -2.83
C ALA A 231 -16.14 11.42 -1.64
N ASP A 232 -16.19 10.32 -0.88
CA ASP A 232 -15.29 10.15 0.27
C ASP A 232 -13.83 10.05 -0.15
N ASP A 233 -13.59 9.64 -1.40
CA ASP A 233 -12.27 9.39 -1.93
C ASP A 233 -12.22 9.41 -3.46
N LEU A 234 -11.01 9.56 -4.02
CA LEU A 234 -10.72 9.40 -5.45
C LEU A 234 -9.96 8.08 -5.65
N VAL A 235 -10.66 7.05 -6.08
CA VAL A 235 -10.11 5.70 -6.23
C VAL A 235 -10.18 5.23 -7.67
N ALA A 236 -9.01 5.06 -8.28
CA ALA A 236 -8.87 4.60 -9.65
C ALA A 236 -9.07 3.08 -9.76
N ALA A 237 -9.70 2.64 -10.82
CA ALA A 237 -9.80 1.23 -11.19
C ALA A 237 -8.56 0.78 -12.00
N PRO A 238 -8.22 -0.51 -12.03
CA PRO A 238 -7.29 -1.02 -13.02
C PRO A 238 -7.76 -0.74 -14.44
N GLY A 239 -6.84 -0.39 -15.34
CA GLY A 239 -7.14 -0.05 -16.72
C GLY A 239 -7.33 1.45 -16.96
N LEU A 240 -8.13 1.80 -17.96
CA LEU A 240 -8.35 3.19 -18.37
C LEU A 240 -9.21 3.94 -17.36
N ASN A 241 -8.75 5.12 -16.97
CA ASN A 241 -9.48 6.05 -16.10
C ASN A 241 -9.56 7.42 -16.75
N ASN A 242 -10.54 8.22 -16.36
CA ASN A 242 -10.68 9.62 -16.77
C ASN A 242 -10.49 10.50 -15.52
N LEU A 243 -9.37 11.20 -15.47
CA LEU A 243 -9.06 12.18 -14.43
C LEU A 243 -9.17 13.58 -14.99
N SER A 244 -9.89 14.44 -14.31
CA SER A 244 -9.99 15.87 -14.66
C SER A 244 -9.98 16.74 -13.41
N PHE A 245 -9.67 18.01 -13.59
CA PHE A 245 -9.77 19.01 -12.53
C PHE A 245 -10.33 20.34 -13.05
N SER A 246 -10.87 21.12 -12.12
CA SER A 246 -11.20 22.54 -12.32
C SER A 246 -10.82 23.34 -11.08
N ALA A 247 -10.40 24.60 -11.29
CA ALA A 247 -9.95 25.51 -10.25
C ALA A 247 -10.33 26.95 -10.60
N ASN A 248 -10.37 27.85 -9.60
CA ASN A 248 -10.62 29.28 -9.85
C ASN A 248 -9.40 30.03 -10.43
N THR A 249 -8.22 29.43 -10.42
CA THR A 249 -6.97 30.01 -10.91
C THR A 249 -6.13 28.95 -11.63
N ALA A 250 -5.17 29.39 -12.44
CA ALA A 250 -4.26 28.46 -13.11
C ALA A 250 -3.42 27.70 -12.08
N CYS A 251 -3.36 26.38 -12.26
CA CYS A 251 -2.63 25.46 -11.39
C CYS A 251 -1.80 24.48 -12.22
N GLU A 252 -0.74 23.97 -11.61
CA GLU A 252 -0.13 22.70 -11.99
C GLU A 252 -0.69 21.60 -11.07
N VAL A 253 -1.23 20.53 -11.66
CA VAL A 253 -1.77 19.39 -10.93
C VAL A 253 -0.95 18.17 -11.29
N GLN A 254 -0.20 17.65 -10.32
CA GLN A 254 0.53 16.40 -10.42
C GLN A 254 -0.29 15.30 -9.79
N ALA A 255 -0.69 14.32 -10.58
CA ALA A 255 -1.38 13.11 -10.12
C ALA A 255 -0.41 11.95 -10.03
N ARG A 256 -0.49 11.15 -8.98
CA ARG A 256 0.34 9.95 -8.74
C ARG A 256 -0.51 8.81 -8.26
N VAL A 257 -0.15 7.60 -8.68
CA VAL A 257 -0.85 6.37 -8.31
C VAL A 257 0.18 5.27 -8.08
N PHE A 258 0.11 4.61 -6.93
CA PHE A 258 0.82 3.36 -6.70
C PHE A 258 -0.11 2.22 -7.11
N ALA A 259 0.24 1.49 -8.17
CA ALA A 259 -0.58 0.39 -8.64
C ALA A 259 -0.69 -0.71 -7.57
N ARG A 260 -1.88 -1.35 -7.46
CA ARG A 260 -2.16 -2.38 -6.47
C ARG A 260 -2.51 -3.70 -7.14
N TRP A 261 -1.98 -4.80 -6.58
CA TRP A 261 -2.27 -6.18 -7.01
C TRP A 261 -2.83 -7.00 -5.85
N ARG A 262 -3.70 -7.92 -6.25
CA ARG A 262 -4.25 -8.93 -5.36
C ARG A 262 -3.39 -10.16 -5.40
#